data_6b996821bbe257e165f05b0f50adcce4
#
_entry.id   6b996821bbe257e165f05b0f50adcce4
#
_cell.length_a   1.000
_cell.length_b   1.000
_cell.length_c   1.000
_cell.angle_alpha   90.00
_cell.angle_beta   90.00
_cell.angle_gamma   90.00
#
_symmetry.space_group_name_H-M   'P 1'
#
loop_
_entity.id
_entity.type
_entity.pdbx_description
1 polymer ?
#
loop_
_entity_poly.entity_id
_entity_poly.type
_entity_poly.pdbx_seq_one_letter_code
_entity_poly.pdbx_strand_id
1 'polypeptide(L)'
;MNILVYLKEVPPKEEQVKYQTAEGISDSDKNVLKEALNLRDQEGGIVTAMVIGPPEAEKTAREALTWGADRAVLVLKKETGEISHSAKLLAGAIEAEDMFDIILCGRQAIDGDAAHMAAMTAFFLKIPLIAYSKKMKVSDKKIFNWCMALEGTERTESSLPALVLSVREDNALRHPNVADIMSAYAESTVIPVLKGEQGKTKKIIKQVREYIPDEAPKNRQMLTGRDEQELAEKLWQLIKEKEVV
;
A
#
# COMPACT_ATOMS: atom_id res chain seq x y z
N MET A 1 -8.64 -18.65 7.09
CA MET A 1 -8.93 -17.55 6.15
C MET A 1 -7.70 -17.27 5.31
N ASN A 2 -7.85 -17.08 3.99
CA ASN A 2 -6.73 -16.76 3.10
C ASN A 2 -6.71 -15.25 2.84
N ILE A 3 -5.67 -14.58 3.31
CA ILE A 3 -5.52 -13.14 3.19
C ILE A 3 -4.37 -12.84 2.23
N LEU A 4 -4.64 -12.05 1.21
CA LEU A 4 -3.62 -11.49 0.33
C LEU A 4 -3.31 -10.05 0.74
N VAL A 5 -2.05 -9.71 0.83
CA VAL A 5 -1.58 -8.32 0.94
C VAL A 5 -0.83 -7.97 -0.33
N TYR A 6 -1.33 -6.98 -1.06
CA TYR A 6 -0.61 -6.42 -2.18
C TYR A 6 0.37 -5.37 -1.69
N LEU A 7 1.64 -5.56 -2.01
CA LEU A 7 2.73 -4.67 -1.64
C LEU A 7 3.38 -4.10 -2.89
N LYS A 8 3.72 -2.82 -2.84
CA LYS A 8 4.44 -2.16 -3.91
C LYS A 8 5.90 -1.99 -3.53
N GLU A 9 6.80 -2.30 -4.45
CA GLU A 9 8.20 -1.95 -4.30
C GLU A 9 8.38 -0.43 -4.32
N VAL A 10 9.15 0.07 -3.37
CA VAL A 10 9.58 1.47 -3.33
C VAL A 10 10.93 1.56 -4.06
N PRO A 11 11.12 2.52 -4.98
CA PRO A 11 12.32 2.62 -5.78
C PRO A 11 13.59 2.86 -4.95
N PRO A 12 14.79 2.53 -5.48
CA PRO A 12 16.05 2.69 -4.77
C PRO A 12 16.37 4.13 -4.38
N LYS A 13 17.22 4.31 -3.38
CA LYS A 13 17.56 5.60 -2.72
C LYS A 13 17.95 6.74 -3.65
N GLU A 14 18.58 6.50 -4.79
CA GLU A 14 18.99 7.54 -5.72
C GLU A 14 17.80 8.29 -6.34
N GLU A 15 16.67 7.59 -6.51
CA GLU A 15 15.41 8.19 -6.91
C GLU A 15 14.59 8.72 -5.73
N GLN A 16 14.88 8.20 -4.52
CA GLN A 16 14.20 8.58 -3.26
C GLN A 16 14.73 9.86 -2.62
N VAL A 17 15.89 10.36 -3.00
CA VAL A 17 16.46 11.62 -2.46
C VAL A 17 15.47 12.78 -2.55
N LYS A 18 14.51 12.70 -3.48
CA LYS A 18 13.40 13.66 -3.57
C LYS A 18 12.31 13.46 -2.53
N TYR A 19 12.11 12.24 -2.02
CA TYR A 19 10.92 11.88 -1.23
C TYR A 19 11.22 11.44 0.20
N GLN A 20 12.49 11.38 0.62
CA GLN A 20 12.94 11.00 1.98
C GLN A 20 12.41 9.64 2.48
N THR A 21 12.26 8.67 1.59
CA THR A 21 11.69 7.36 1.92
C THR A 21 12.74 6.28 2.06
N ALA A 22 12.47 5.30 2.90
CA ALA A 22 13.32 4.12 3.06
C ALA A 22 13.11 3.14 1.89
N GLU A 23 14.19 2.47 1.46
CA GLU A 23 14.14 1.36 0.51
C GLU A 23 13.32 0.20 1.09
N GLY A 24 12.50 -0.47 0.26
CA GLY A 24 11.72 -1.64 0.68
C GLY A 24 10.21 -1.38 0.73
N ILE A 25 9.52 -2.00 1.70
CA ILE A 25 8.07 -1.85 1.87
C ILE A 25 7.73 -0.45 2.38
N SER A 26 6.78 0.24 1.74
CA SER A 26 6.31 1.56 2.18
C SER A 26 5.65 1.49 3.55
N ASP A 27 5.64 2.61 4.30
CA ASP A 27 4.99 2.64 5.62
C ASP A 27 3.48 2.37 5.53
N SER A 28 2.84 2.82 4.45
CA SER A 28 1.44 2.49 4.16
C SER A 28 1.24 0.99 4.00
N ASP A 29 2.12 0.31 3.25
CA ASP A 29 2.03 -1.13 3.04
C ASP A 29 2.40 -1.93 4.28
N LYS A 30 3.34 -1.43 5.11
CA LYS A 30 3.62 -2.02 6.44
C LYS A 30 2.39 -1.98 7.34
N ASN A 31 1.64 -0.89 7.35
CA ASN A 31 0.40 -0.79 8.11
C ASN A 31 -0.63 -1.83 7.66
N VAL A 32 -0.77 -2.02 6.34
CA VAL A 32 -1.70 -3.00 5.77
C VAL A 32 -1.25 -4.43 6.06
N LEU A 33 0.04 -4.72 5.96
CA LEU A 33 0.59 -6.02 6.34
C LEU A 33 0.31 -6.32 7.81
N LYS A 34 0.49 -5.33 8.70
CA LYS A 34 0.14 -5.49 10.12
C LYS A 34 -1.35 -5.78 10.34
N GLU A 35 -2.22 -5.12 9.59
CA GLU A 35 -3.66 -5.34 9.67
C GLU A 35 -4.01 -6.78 9.24
N ALA A 36 -3.39 -7.28 8.16
CA ALA A 36 -3.53 -8.65 7.71
C ALA A 36 -3.07 -9.67 8.76
N LEU A 37 -1.91 -9.42 9.37
CA LEU A 37 -1.38 -10.29 10.44
C LEU A 37 -2.30 -10.31 11.67
N ASN A 38 -2.81 -9.15 12.08
CA ASN A 38 -3.77 -9.08 13.18
C ASN A 38 -5.06 -9.85 12.86
N LEU A 39 -5.55 -9.75 11.63
CA LEU A 39 -6.74 -10.46 11.20
C LEU A 39 -6.49 -11.98 11.16
N ARG A 40 -5.34 -12.42 10.65
CA ARG A 40 -4.91 -13.83 10.71
C ARG A 40 -4.86 -14.34 12.14
N ASP A 41 -4.29 -13.57 13.06
CA ASP A 41 -4.13 -13.97 14.46
C ASP A 41 -5.49 -14.08 15.19
N GLN A 42 -6.50 -13.32 14.76
CA GLN A 42 -7.86 -13.36 15.31
C GLN A 42 -8.72 -14.47 14.71
N GLU A 43 -8.69 -14.63 13.40
CA GLU A 43 -9.62 -15.49 12.66
C GLU A 43 -8.96 -16.81 12.19
N GLY A 44 -7.66 -16.95 12.37
CA GLY A 44 -6.86 -18.02 11.80
C GLY A 44 -6.63 -17.87 10.30
N GLY A 45 -5.69 -18.64 9.77
CA GLY A 45 -5.44 -18.71 8.33
C GLY A 45 -4.02 -18.35 7.92
N ILE A 46 -3.86 -17.81 6.70
CA ILE A 46 -2.57 -17.57 6.06
C ILE A 46 -2.56 -16.16 5.46
N VAL A 47 -1.44 -15.44 5.64
CA VAL A 47 -1.16 -14.17 4.98
C VAL A 47 -0.15 -14.37 3.87
N THR A 48 -0.56 -14.10 2.63
CA THR A 48 0.31 -14.11 1.45
C THR A 48 0.62 -12.67 1.02
N ALA A 49 1.90 -12.33 1.00
CA ALA A 49 2.37 -11.06 0.45
C ALA A 49 2.60 -11.22 -1.06
N MET A 50 1.96 -10.39 -1.88
CA MET A 50 2.14 -10.39 -3.33
C MET A 50 2.78 -9.08 -3.77
N VAL A 51 3.96 -9.16 -4.36
CA VAL A 51 4.72 -8.00 -4.86
C VAL A 51 4.69 -8.01 -6.38
N ILE A 52 4.42 -6.87 -7.01
CA ILE A 52 4.52 -6.71 -8.46
C ILE A 52 5.72 -5.79 -8.78
N GLY A 53 6.63 -6.29 -9.60
CA GLY A 53 7.84 -5.52 -9.91
C GLY A 53 8.81 -6.26 -10.83
N PRO A 54 10.00 -5.67 -11.03
CA PRO A 54 11.11 -6.33 -11.71
C PRO A 54 11.68 -7.47 -10.85
N PRO A 55 12.64 -8.26 -11.34
CA PRO A 55 13.24 -9.35 -10.56
C PRO A 55 13.82 -8.91 -9.22
N GLU A 56 14.32 -7.70 -9.12
CA GLU A 56 14.91 -7.09 -7.92
C GLU A 56 13.88 -6.91 -6.79
N ALA A 57 12.58 -6.84 -7.12
CA ALA A 57 11.48 -6.76 -6.16
C ALA A 57 11.32 -8.04 -5.31
N GLU A 58 12.08 -9.11 -5.61
CA GLU A 58 12.21 -10.27 -4.73
C GLU A 58 12.65 -9.88 -3.32
N LYS A 59 13.50 -8.85 -3.17
CA LYS A 59 13.92 -8.31 -1.87
C LYS A 59 12.74 -7.86 -1.04
N THR A 60 11.80 -7.14 -1.66
CA THR A 60 10.57 -6.66 -1.00
C THR A 60 9.67 -7.84 -0.59
N ALA A 61 9.60 -8.89 -1.41
CA ALA A 61 8.87 -10.10 -1.07
C ALA A 61 9.50 -10.83 0.14
N ARG A 62 10.85 -10.94 0.19
CA ARG A 62 11.57 -11.49 1.34
C ARG A 62 11.42 -10.63 2.58
N GLU A 63 11.45 -9.30 2.42
CA GLU A 63 11.18 -8.37 3.53
C GLU A 63 9.80 -8.64 4.14
N ALA A 64 8.76 -8.87 3.35
CA ALA A 64 7.43 -9.19 3.86
C ALA A 64 7.41 -10.47 4.73
N LEU A 65 8.19 -11.48 4.38
CA LEU A 65 8.37 -12.68 5.21
C LEU A 65 9.03 -12.35 6.55
N THR A 66 10.02 -11.45 6.56
CA THR A 66 10.66 -11.02 7.83
C THR A 66 9.70 -10.31 8.76
N TRP A 67 8.70 -9.64 8.22
CA TRP A 67 7.65 -8.96 8.97
C TRP A 67 6.52 -9.90 9.41
N GLY A 68 6.54 -11.16 9.00
CA GLY A 68 5.63 -12.20 9.48
C GLY A 68 4.56 -12.67 8.49
N ALA A 69 4.65 -12.31 7.21
CA ALA A 69 3.86 -12.96 6.17
C ALA A 69 4.22 -14.46 6.11
N ASP A 70 3.22 -15.32 5.91
CA ASP A 70 3.42 -16.77 5.86
C ASP A 70 3.95 -17.23 4.51
N ARG A 71 3.59 -16.50 3.44
CA ARG A 71 4.02 -16.71 2.06
C ARG A 71 4.34 -15.39 1.38
N ALA A 72 5.22 -15.42 0.39
CA ALA A 72 5.46 -14.30 -0.50
C ALA A 72 5.51 -14.76 -1.96
N VAL A 73 5.00 -13.94 -2.87
CA VAL A 73 4.95 -14.22 -4.31
C VAL A 73 5.38 -12.97 -5.07
N LEU A 74 6.25 -13.15 -6.07
CA LEU A 74 6.64 -12.09 -6.98
C LEU A 74 5.88 -12.21 -8.31
N VAL A 75 5.13 -11.19 -8.66
CA VAL A 75 4.51 -11.05 -9.99
C VAL A 75 5.45 -10.23 -10.85
N LEU A 76 6.08 -10.91 -11.81
CA LEU A 76 7.11 -10.31 -12.63
C LEU A 76 6.52 -9.32 -13.65
N LYS A 77 6.94 -8.07 -13.54
CA LYS A 77 6.61 -6.99 -14.47
C LYS A 77 7.90 -6.44 -15.07
N LYS A 78 8.06 -6.53 -16.40
CA LYS A 78 9.30 -6.15 -17.09
C LYS A 78 9.41 -4.67 -17.43
N GLU A 79 8.31 -3.93 -17.52
CA GLU A 79 8.29 -2.53 -17.97
C GLU A 79 7.33 -1.67 -17.15
N THR A 80 7.64 -0.37 -17.07
CA THR A 80 6.71 0.65 -16.60
C THR A 80 5.56 0.78 -17.60
N GLY A 81 4.43 0.15 -17.31
CA GLY A 81 3.24 0.19 -18.15
C GLY A 81 2.13 1.02 -17.48
N GLU A 82 1.04 1.21 -18.21
CA GLU A 82 -0.17 1.81 -17.65
C GLU A 82 -0.68 1.04 -16.43
N ILE A 83 -1.26 1.76 -15.48
CA ILE A 83 -1.82 1.19 -14.24
C ILE A 83 -2.84 0.08 -14.55
N SER A 84 -3.64 0.27 -15.60
CA SER A 84 -4.62 -0.73 -16.06
C SER A 84 -3.99 -2.07 -16.44
N HIS A 85 -2.81 -2.03 -17.08
CA HIS A 85 -2.07 -3.24 -17.43
C HIS A 85 -1.53 -3.93 -16.18
N SER A 86 -0.97 -3.17 -15.26
CA SER A 86 -0.47 -3.70 -13.99
C SER A 86 -1.58 -4.33 -13.14
N ALA A 87 -2.75 -3.68 -13.11
CA ALA A 87 -3.92 -4.20 -12.40
C ALA A 87 -4.45 -5.50 -13.02
N LYS A 88 -4.47 -5.58 -14.35
CA LYS A 88 -4.87 -6.82 -15.05
C LYS A 88 -3.87 -7.94 -14.82
N LEU A 89 -2.57 -7.64 -14.84
CA LEU A 89 -1.51 -8.59 -14.54
C LEU A 89 -1.63 -9.11 -13.09
N LEU A 90 -1.87 -8.21 -12.14
CA LEU A 90 -2.08 -8.57 -10.73
C LEU A 90 -3.33 -9.43 -10.56
N ALA A 91 -4.43 -9.05 -11.18
CA ALA A 91 -5.67 -9.84 -11.12
C ALA A 91 -5.48 -11.26 -11.67
N GLY A 92 -4.83 -11.40 -12.83
CA GLY A 92 -4.51 -12.71 -13.39
C GLY A 92 -3.56 -13.54 -12.52
N ALA A 93 -2.62 -12.91 -11.83
CA ALA A 93 -1.76 -13.58 -10.86
C ALA A 93 -2.54 -14.06 -9.63
N ILE A 94 -3.48 -13.25 -9.14
CA ILE A 94 -4.37 -13.61 -8.03
C ILE A 94 -5.28 -14.78 -8.40
N GLU A 95 -5.84 -14.78 -9.62
CA GLU A 95 -6.67 -15.87 -10.12
C GLU A 95 -5.90 -17.19 -10.35
N ALA A 96 -4.58 -17.10 -10.60
CA ALA A 96 -3.71 -18.26 -10.77
C ALA A 96 -3.27 -18.91 -9.45
N GLU A 97 -3.38 -18.20 -8.35
CA GLU A 97 -3.14 -18.68 -7.00
C GLU A 97 -4.43 -19.26 -6.38
N ASP A 98 -4.32 -19.74 -5.15
CA ASP A 98 -5.49 -20.19 -4.39
C ASP A 98 -6.50 -19.04 -4.17
N MET A 99 -7.77 -19.42 -3.93
CA MET A 99 -8.82 -18.44 -3.61
C MET A 99 -8.48 -17.67 -2.34
N PHE A 100 -8.46 -16.34 -2.43
CA PHE A 100 -8.31 -15.45 -1.29
C PHE A 100 -9.69 -14.98 -0.81
N ASP A 101 -9.87 -14.97 0.52
CA ASP A 101 -11.08 -14.41 1.13
C ASP A 101 -11.04 -12.89 1.15
N ILE A 102 -9.86 -12.33 1.46
CA ILE A 102 -9.65 -10.88 1.57
C ILE A 102 -8.36 -10.50 0.86
N ILE A 103 -8.43 -9.42 0.07
CA ILE A 103 -7.29 -8.77 -0.55
C ILE A 103 -7.13 -7.40 0.08
N LEU A 104 -5.99 -7.15 0.68
CA LEU A 104 -5.66 -5.88 1.34
C LEU A 104 -4.61 -5.10 0.57
N CYS A 105 -4.78 -3.78 0.49
CA CYS A 105 -3.78 -2.88 -0.07
C CYS A 105 -3.76 -1.54 0.64
N GLY A 106 -2.61 -0.87 0.63
CA GLY A 106 -2.44 0.48 1.16
C GLY A 106 -2.99 1.55 0.21
N ARG A 107 -3.35 2.69 0.77
CA ARG A 107 -3.91 3.82 0.01
C ARG A 107 -2.88 4.49 -0.88
N GLN A 108 -1.69 4.74 -0.39
CA GLN A 108 -0.69 5.56 -1.05
C GLN A 108 0.64 4.83 -1.18
N ALA A 109 1.11 4.70 -2.42
CA ALA A 109 2.53 4.54 -2.67
C ALA A 109 3.13 5.92 -2.97
N ILE A 110 4.36 6.16 -2.55
CA ILE A 110 5.05 7.46 -2.65
C ILE A 110 5.27 7.90 -4.10
N ASP A 111 5.29 6.94 -5.01
CA ASP A 111 5.52 7.11 -6.44
C ASP A 111 4.24 7.07 -7.29
N GLY A 112 3.06 7.20 -6.66
CA GLY A 112 1.79 7.21 -7.36
C GLY A 112 0.60 6.95 -6.43
N ASP A 113 -0.60 6.99 -6.99
CA ASP A 113 -1.83 6.74 -6.24
C ASP A 113 -2.24 5.27 -6.33
N ALA A 114 -2.02 4.51 -5.25
CA ALA A 114 -2.38 3.09 -5.16
C ALA A 114 -3.89 2.84 -5.27
N ALA A 115 -4.73 3.85 -5.05
CA ALA A 115 -6.17 3.71 -5.12
C ALA A 115 -6.65 3.26 -6.51
N HIS A 116 -6.06 3.76 -7.59
CA HIS A 116 -6.39 3.34 -8.95
C HIS A 116 -6.07 1.87 -9.20
N MET A 117 -4.91 1.41 -8.71
CA MET A 117 -4.49 0.02 -8.86
C MET A 117 -5.46 -0.93 -8.16
N ALA A 118 -5.85 -0.61 -6.92
CA ALA A 118 -6.81 -1.39 -6.14
C ALA A 118 -8.18 -1.47 -6.83
N ALA A 119 -8.71 -0.33 -7.27
CA ALA A 119 -10.01 -0.26 -7.92
C ALA A 119 -10.05 -1.06 -9.23
N MET A 120 -9.02 -0.94 -10.06
CA MET A 120 -8.91 -1.69 -11.30
C MET A 120 -8.73 -3.20 -11.06
N THR A 121 -7.96 -3.59 -10.04
CA THR A 121 -7.77 -4.99 -9.67
C THR A 121 -9.08 -5.61 -9.22
N ALA A 122 -9.83 -4.95 -8.34
CA ALA A 122 -11.16 -5.40 -7.91
C ALA A 122 -12.13 -5.54 -9.08
N PHE A 123 -12.11 -4.59 -10.03
CA PHE A 123 -12.91 -4.64 -11.25
C PHE A 123 -12.57 -5.87 -12.11
N PHE A 124 -11.29 -6.15 -12.36
CA PHE A 124 -10.88 -7.33 -13.14
C PHE A 124 -11.23 -8.64 -12.45
N LEU A 125 -11.07 -8.71 -11.12
CA LEU A 125 -11.46 -9.87 -10.30
C LEU A 125 -12.97 -10.00 -10.11
N LYS A 126 -13.76 -8.99 -10.48
CA LYS A 126 -15.21 -8.92 -10.28
C LYS A 126 -15.64 -9.11 -8.82
N ILE A 127 -14.87 -8.57 -7.90
CA ILE A 127 -15.14 -8.60 -6.46
C ILE A 127 -15.45 -7.20 -5.92
N PRO A 128 -16.18 -7.08 -4.81
CA PRO A 128 -16.42 -5.80 -4.16
C PRO A 128 -15.13 -5.08 -3.78
N LEU A 129 -15.10 -3.76 -4.01
CA LEU A 129 -14.09 -2.86 -3.47
C LEU A 129 -14.65 -2.12 -2.26
N ILE A 130 -13.94 -2.20 -1.14
CA ILE A 130 -14.20 -1.40 0.05
C ILE A 130 -13.10 -0.37 0.17
N ALA A 131 -13.45 0.89 -0.09
CA ALA A 131 -12.49 1.97 -0.11
C ALA A 131 -12.36 2.66 1.25
N TYR A 132 -11.14 3.12 1.56
CA TYR A 132 -10.82 3.95 2.73
C TYR A 132 -11.22 3.36 4.08
N SER A 133 -11.00 2.05 4.27
CA SER A 133 -11.26 1.36 5.53
C SER A 133 -10.27 1.78 6.61
N LYS A 134 -10.78 2.26 7.75
CA LYS A 134 -10.03 2.56 8.98
C LYS A 134 -9.98 1.38 9.94
N LYS A 135 -10.99 0.52 9.88
CA LYS A 135 -11.15 -0.65 10.75
C LYS A 135 -11.99 -1.68 10.04
N MET A 136 -11.64 -2.95 10.20
CA MET A 136 -12.42 -4.05 9.68
C MET A 136 -12.66 -5.12 10.74
N LYS A 137 -13.70 -5.91 10.53
CA LYS A 137 -14.03 -7.10 11.27
C LYS A 137 -14.66 -8.12 10.34
N VAL A 138 -14.29 -9.38 10.47
CA VAL A 138 -14.88 -10.48 9.71
C VAL A 138 -15.82 -11.28 10.63
N SER A 139 -16.96 -11.70 10.13
CA SER A 139 -17.88 -12.61 10.79
C SER A 139 -18.80 -13.22 9.74
N ASP A 140 -19.09 -14.52 9.85
CA ASP A 140 -20.10 -15.23 9.04
C ASP A 140 -19.90 -15.05 7.51
N LYS A 141 -18.67 -15.15 7.03
CA LYS A 141 -18.29 -14.92 5.62
C LYS A 141 -18.62 -13.53 5.09
N LYS A 142 -18.75 -12.56 5.97
CA LYS A 142 -18.95 -11.15 5.66
C LYS A 142 -17.83 -10.33 6.27
N ILE A 143 -17.54 -9.20 5.64
CA ILE A 143 -16.63 -8.20 6.15
C ILE A 143 -17.38 -6.91 6.47
N PHE A 144 -17.19 -6.43 7.69
CA PHE A 144 -17.72 -5.18 8.18
C PHE A 144 -16.59 -4.17 8.28
N ASN A 145 -16.79 -2.98 7.71
CA ASN A 145 -15.78 -1.94 7.66
C ASN A 145 -16.32 -0.62 8.19
N TRP A 146 -15.42 0.13 8.79
CA TRP A 146 -15.63 1.54 9.15
C TRP A 146 -14.78 2.38 8.20
N CYS A 147 -15.43 2.94 7.19
CA CYS A 147 -14.78 3.66 6.10
C CYS A 147 -14.78 5.17 6.37
N MET A 148 -13.73 5.84 5.94
CA MET A 148 -13.66 7.30 5.96
C MET A 148 -14.63 7.89 4.94
N ALA A 149 -15.50 8.81 5.37
CA ALA A 149 -16.40 9.57 4.53
C ALA A 149 -16.20 11.07 4.73
N LEU A 150 -16.79 11.89 3.86
CA LEU A 150 -16.66 13.36 3.94
C LEU A 150 -17.13 13.93 5.29
N GLU A 151 -18.20 13.38 5.84
CA GLU A 151 -18.82 13.86 7.08
C GLU A 151 -18.56 12.94 8.27
N GLY A 152 -17.49 12.11 8.22
CA GLY A 152 -17.14 11.24 9.35
C GLY A 152 -16.77 9.81 8.99
N THR A 153 -17.47 8.84 9.59
CA THR A 153 -17.19 7.42 9.37
C THR A 153 -18.48 6.69 9.00
N GLU A 154 -18.46 5.96 7.90
CA GLU A 154 -19.55 5.10 7.47
C GLU A 154 -19.26 3.65 7.80
N ARG A 155 -20.28 2.90 8.21
CA ARG A 155 -20.19 1.45 8.34
C ARG A 155 -20.70 0.78 7.08
N THR A 156 -19.84 -0.03 6.46
CA THR A 156 -20.18 -0.81 5.27
C THR A 156 -20.10 -2.31 5.57
N GLU A 157 -20.89 -3.09 4.84
CA GLU A 157 -20.89 -4.55 4.89
C GLU A 157 -20.75 -5.09 3.47
N SER A 158 -19.96 -6.16 3.31
CA SER A 158 -19.82 -6.86 2.04
C SER A 158 -19.66 -8.35 2.25
N SER A 159 -20.03 -9.14 1.23
CA SER A 159 -19.67 -10.55 1.18
C SER A 159 -18.20 -10.73 0.85
N LEU A 160 -17.61 -11.85 1.26
CA LEU A 160 -16.31 -12.31 0.80
C LEU A 160 -16.47 -13.12 -0.51
N PRO A 161 -15.47 -13.09 -1.41
CA PRO A 161 -14.23 -12.36 -1.32
C PRO A 161 -14.40 -10.86 -1.56
N ALA A 162 -13.52 -10.03 -0.97
CA ALA A 162 -13.53 -8.57 -1.12
C ALA A 162 -12.11 -7.99 -1.16
N LEU A 163 -11.93 -6.88 -1.89
CA LEU A 163 -10.72 -6.09 -1.87
C LEU A 163 -10.93 -4.86 -0.98
N VAL A 164 -10.03 -4.65 -0.03
CA VAL A 164 -10.09 -3.54 0.93
C VAL A 164 -8.89 -2.63 0.76
N LEU A 165 -9.17 -1.36 0.51
CA LEU A 165 -8.20 -0.29 0.53
C LEU A 165 -8.14 0.30 1.94
N SER A 166 -7.08 -0.03 2.68
CA SER A 166 -6.90 0.43 4.06
C SER A 166 -6.24 1.81 4.10
N VAL A 167 -6.73 2.65 5.01
CA VAL A 167 -6.16 3.97 5.34
C VAL A 167 -5.70 4.03 6.80
N ARG A 168 -5.55 2.88 7.43
CA ARG A 168 -5.11 2.82 8.81
C ARG A 168 -3.61 3.15 8.91
N GLU A 169 -3.27 4.10 9.77
CA GLU A 169 -1.91 4.61 9.95
C GLU A 169 -1.32 4.33 11.35
N ASP A 170 -2.10 3.72 12.24
CA ASP A 170 -1.77 3.53 13.65
C ASP A 170 -1.17 2.15 13.99
N ASN A 171 -0.81 1.39 12.98
CA ASN A 171 -0.28 0.05 13.16
C ASN A 171 1.25 0.05 13.20
N ALA A 172 1.85 0.16 14.37
CA ALA A 172 3.24 -0.17 14.53
C ALA A 172 3.47 -1.68 14.28
N LEU A 173 4.18 -2.03 13.22
CA LEU A 173 4.69 -3.38 13.05
C LEU A 173 5.69 -3.68 14.18
N ARG A 174 5.63 -4.90 14.72
CA ARG A 174 6.73 -5.40 15.55
C ARG A 174 8.00 -5.49 14.70
N HIS A 175 9.14 -5.17 15.25
CA HIS A 175 10.39 -5.40 14.55
C HIS A 175 10.59 -6.89 14.24
N PRO A 176 11.12 -7.24 13.05
CA PRO A 176 11.47 -8.62 12.72
C PRO A 176 12.44 -9.20 13.75
N ASN A 177 12.24 -10.44 14.14
CA ASN A 177 13.23 -11.13 14.96
C ASN A 177 14.30 -11.79 14.06
N VAL A 178 15.43 -12.15 14.68
CA VAL A 178 16.56 -12.74 13.95
C VAL A 178 16.19 -14.05 13.25
N ALA A 179 15.33 -14.85 13.87
CA ALA A 179 14.91 -16.14 13.31
C ALA A 179 14.05 -15.93 12.04
N ASP A 180 13.12 -14.95 12.05
CA ASP A 180 12.30 -14.61 10.89
C ASP A 180 13.19 -14.11 9.74
N ILE A 181 14.19 -13.26 10.03
CA ILE A 181 15.16 -12.79 9.04
C ILE A 181 15.95 -13.96 8.45
N MET A 182 16.53 -14.82 9.28
CA MET A 182 17.31 -15.97 8.82
C MET A 182 16.45 -16.91 7.96
N SER A 183 15.20 -17.15 8.34
CA SER A 183 14.27 -17.98 7.57
C SER A 183 13.93 -17.37 6.22
N ALA A 184 13.63 -16.08 6.17
CA ALA A 184 13.27 -15.36 4.94
C ALA A 184 14.41 -15.35 3.89
N TYR A 185 15.66 -15.32 4.36
CA TYR A 185 16.85 -15.28 3.50
C TYR A 185 17.59 -16.62 3.41
N ALA A 186 17.04 -17.71 3.94
CA ALA A 186 17.61 -19.04 3.77
C ALA A 186 17.58 -19.48 2.30
N GLU A 187 18.58 -20.22 1.84
CA GLU A 187 18.63 -20.76 0.47
C GLU A 187 17.43 -21.67 0.17
N SER A 188 16.88 -22.33 1.19
CA SER A 188 15.69 -23.18 1.07
C SER A 188 14.38 -22.37 0.87
N THR A 189 14.38 -21.07 1.14
CA THR A 189 13.18 -20.24 0.99
C THR A 189 13.07 -19.73 -0.44
N VAL A 190 12.19 -20.36 -1.19
CA VAL A 190 11.91 -20.02 -2.60
C VAL A 190 10.74 -19.04 -2.67
N ILE A 191 10.93 -17.94 -3.37
CA ILE A 191 9.86 -17.01 -3.72
C ILE A 191 9.28 -17.42 -5.08
N PRO A 192 8.03 -17.89 -5.17
CA PRO A 192 7.40 -18.17 -6.44
C PRO A 192 7.34 -16.95 -7.31
N VAL A 193 7.68 -17.11 -8.60
CA VAL A 193 7.65 -16.02 -9.59
C VAL A 193 6.56 -16.30 -10.61
N LEU A 194 5.50 -15.49 -10.57
CA LEU A 194 4.41 -15.58 -11.52
C LEU A 194 4.69 -14.67 -12.72
N LYS A 195 4.58 -15.26 -13.91
CA LYS A 195 4.68 -14.55 -15.18
C LYS A 195 3.28 -14.41 -15.74
N GLY A 196 2.66 -13.24 -15.55
CA GLY A 196 1.36 -12.99 -16.16
C GLY A 196 1.47 -12.79 -17.68
N GLU A 197 0.38 -13.05 -18.40
CA GLU A 197 0.29 -12.73 -19.81
C GLU A 197 0.41 -11.22 -20.04
N GLN A 198 1.48 -10.81 -20.67
CA GLN A 198 1.65 -9.43 -21.13
C GLN A 198 0.79 -9.22 -22.38
N GLY A 199 -0.50 -9.01 -22.19
CA GLY A 199 -1.38 -8.62 -23.30
C GLY A 199 -0.92 -7.28 -23.89
N LYS A 200 -0.94 -7.16 -25.22
CA LYS A 200 -0.69 -5.88 -25.90
C LYS A 200 -1.75 -4.88 -25.45
N THR A 201 -1.44 -4.03 -24.49
CA THR A 201 -2.30 -2.90 -24.14
C THR A 201 -2.07 -1.76 -25.12
N LYS A 202 -3.17 -1.24 -25.67
CA LYS A 202 -3.11 -0.02 -26.49
C LYS A 202 -2.77 1.14 -25.54
N LYS A 203 -1.63 1.80 -25.77
CA LYS A 203 -1.22 2.95 -24.96
C LYS A 203 -2.23 4.08 -25.18
N ILE A 204 -3.05 4.36 -24.15
CA ILE A 204 -4.13 5.35 -24.21
C ILE A 204 -3.59 6.73 -23.79
N ILE A 205 -2.65 6.75 -22.84
CA ILE A 205 -2.05 7.96 -22.32
C ILE A 205 -0.67 8.14 -22.94
N LYS A 206 -0.43 9.33 -23.51
CA LYS A 206 0.89 9.73 -24.00
C LYS A 206 1.46 10.76 -23.04
N GLN A 207 2.58 10.43 -22.40
CA GLN A 207 3.34 11.41 -21.63
C GLN A 207 3.92 12.46 -22.57
N VAL A 208 3.59 13.73 -22.35
CA VAL A 208 4.02 14.83 -23.18
C VAL A 208 5.29 15.47 -22.63
N ARG A 209 5.37 15.59 -21.30
CA ARG A 209 6.50 16.21 -20.61
C ARG A 209 6.59 15.69 -19.17
N GLU A 210 7.81 15.44 -18.73
CA GLU A 210 8.15 15.23 -17.32
C GLU A 210 9.13 16.32 -16.91
N TYR A 211 8.91 16.97 -15.78
CA TYR A 211 9.83 17.95 -15.23
C TYR A 211 9.81 17.89 -13.71
N ILE A 212 10.95 18.24 -13.13
CA ILE A 212 11.06 18.45 -11.70
C ILE A 212 10.73 19.91 -11.47
N PRO A 213 9.67 20.24 -10.72
CA PRO A 213 9.41 21.63 -10.36
C PRO A 213 10.62 22.20 -9.61
N ASP A 214 11.04 23.42 -9.97
CA ASP A 214 12.01 24.14 -9.17
C ASP A 214 11.46 24.26 -7.74
N GLU A 215 12.29 23.92 -6.74
CA GLU A 215 11.88 24.12 -5.35
C GLU A 215 11.60 25.62 -5.16
N ALA A 216 10.35 25.95 -4.86
CA ALA A 216 10.02 27.30 -4.45
C ALA A 216 10.90 27.64 -3.24
N PRO A 217 11.50 28.86 -3.19
CA PRO A 217 12.35 29.25 -2.09
C PRO A 217 11.60 29.03 -0.77
N LYS A 218 12.13 28.17 0.07
CA LYS A 218 11.54 27.84 1.38
C LYS A 218 11.72 29.07 2.29
N ASN A 219 10.85 30.05 2.17
CA ASN A 219 10.77 31.14 3.14
C ASN A 219 10.22 30.59 4.46
N ARG A 220 11.11 29.91 5.21
CA ARG A 220 10.79 29.47 6.57
C ARG A 220 10.89 30.66 7.50
N GLN A 221 9.77 31.03 8.10
CA GLN A 221 9.74 32.01 9.16
C GLN A 221 9.59 31.29 10.49
N MET A 222 10.57 31.48 11.39
CA MET A 222 10.52 30.93 12.73
C MET A 222 9.77 31.94 13.61
N LEU A 223 8.66 31.51 14.20
CA LEU A 223 7.97 32.31 15.19
C LEU A 223 8.57 32.06 16.57
N THR A 224 8.89 33.13 17.26
CA THR A 224 9.36 33.09 18.65
C THR A 224 8.37 33.82 19.56
N GLY A 225 8.04 33.24 20.69
CA GLY A 225 7.12 33.81 21.68
C GLY A 225 7.52 33.36 23.08
N ARG A 226 6.97 34.06 24.09
CA ARG A 226 7.22 33.77 25.51
C ARG A 226 6.39 32.59 26.01
N ASP A 227 5.26 32.37 25.37
CA ASP A 227 4.33 31.29 25.68
C ASP A 227 3.54 30.86 24.42
N GLU A 228 2.76 29.80 24.56
CA GLU A 228 1.97 29.21 23.47
C GLU A 228 0.88 30.15 22.95
N GLN A 229 0.36 31.02 23.82
CA GLN A 229 -0.71 31.97 23.46
C GLN A 229 -0.16 33.08 22.56
N GLU A 230 1.00 33.64 22.87
CA GLU A 230 1.68 34.64 22.02
C GLU A 230 2.08 34.05 20.68
N LEU A 231 2.53 32.78 20.64
CA LEU A 231 2.84 32.07 19.40
C LEU A 231 1.60 31.87 18.52
N ALA A 232 0.47 31.49 19.13
CA ALA A 232 -0.79 31.31 18.43
C ALA A 232 -1.31 32.63 17.84
N GLU A 233 -1.24 33.73 18.59
CA GLU A 233 -1.63 35.06 18.13
C GLU A 233 -0.78 35.52 16.95
N LYS A 234 0.55 35.38 17.02
CA LYS A 234 1.47 35.71 15.93
C LYS A 234 1.21 34.88 14.68
N LEU A 235 0.99 33.58 14.84
CA LEU A 235 0.63 32.69 13.72
C LEU A 235 -0.67 33.13 13.07
N TRP A 236 -1.68 33.44 13.86
CA TRP A 236 -2.97 33.91 13.38
C TRP A 236 -2.90 35.22 12.61
N GLN A 237 -2.12 36.19 13.09
CA GLN A 237 -1.86 37.43 12.37
C GLN A 237 -1.18 37.20 11.03
N LEU A 238 -0.15 36.36 10.98
CA LEU A 238 0.53 36.00 9.73
C LEU A 238 -0.39 35.30 8.72
N ILE A 239 -1.29 34.43 9.17
CA ILE A 239 -2.27 33.76 8.31
C ILE A 239 -3.23 34.80 7.70
N LYS A 240 -3.69 35.75 8.49
CA LYS A 240 -4.55 36.85 8.02
C LYS A 240 -3.84 37.76 7.03
N GLU A 241 -2.60 38.18 7.32
CA GLU A 241 -1.81 39.03 6.44
C GLU A 241 -1.53 38.41 5.07
N LYS A 242 -1.45 37.07 5.02
CA LYS A 242 -1.22 36.33 3.76
C LYS A 242 -2.50 35.93 3.03
N GLU A 243 -3.64 36.38 3.47
CA GLU A 243 -4.96 36.09 2.86
C GLU A 243 -5.19 34.55 2.67
N VAL A 244 -4.70 33.74 3.60
CA VAL A 244 -4.85 32.27 3.54
C VAL A 244 -6.21 31.81 4.09
N VAL A 245 -6.92 32.70 4.79
CA VAL A 245 -8.28 32.50 5.34
C VAL A 245 -9.11 33.73 5.08
#